data_91d1ba9e7abfd66c74c652d2803cd984
#
_entry.id   91d1ba9e7abfd66c74c652d2803cd984
#
_cell.length_a   1.000
_cell.length_b   1.000
_cell.length_c   1.000
_cell.angle_alpha   90.00
_cell.angle_beta   90.00
_cell.angle_gamma   90.00
#
_symmetry.space_group_name_H-M   'P 1'
#
loop_
_entity.id
_entity.type
_entity.pdbx_description
1 polymer ?
#
loop_
_entity_poly.entity_id
_entity_poly.type
_entity_poly.pdbx_seq_one_letter_code
_entity_poly.pdbx_strand_id
1 'polypeptide(L)'
;MLRIHKKIRCVINDCHHKLAKWLCQSYRIILLPEFKTQGMVRRGKRRIRSKTARMMLTWSHFRFRQYLLHKVREYPWCRVIICTEEYTSKTCGCCGHIHRKLGGSKVFRCPSCTAELDRDINGARNILLRYLTVTSKEPVYAGAGTYPLGPS
;
A
#
# COMPACT_ATOMS: atom_id res chain seq x y z
N MET A 1 -21.46 12.85 -20.52
CA MET A 1 -20.80 11.85 -19.63
C MET A 1 -19.33 11.58 -19.98
N LEU A 2 -18.95 11.32 -21.22
CA LEU A 2 -17.56 11.01 -21.62
C LEU A 2 -16.52 12.07 -21.18
N ARG A 3 -16.83 13.37 -21.30
CA ARG A 3 -15.93 14.47 -20.90
C ARG A 3 -15.59 14.46 -19.40
N ILE A 4 -16.56 14.18 -18.54
CA ILE A 4 -16.34 14.12 -17.08
C ILE A 4 -15.43 12.95 -16.72
N HIS A 5 -15.68 11.77 -17.28
CA HIS A 5 -14.82 10.59 -17.05
C HIS A 5 -13.37 10.81 -17.53
N LYS A 6 -13.20 11.50 -18.69
CA LYS A 6 -11.87 11.88 -19.17
C LYS A 6 -11.18 12.83 -18.20
N LYS A 7 -11.88 13.85 -17.71
CA LYS A 7 -11.34 14.81 -16.72
C LYS A 7 -10.92 14.12 -15.42
N ILE A 8 -11.77 13.25 -14.86
CA ILE A 8 -11.46 12.48 -13.65
C ILE A 8 -10.19 11.64 -13.88
N ARG A 9 -10.08 10.96 -15.01
CA ARG A 9 -8.90 10.14 -15.34
C ARG A 9 -7.63 10.97 -15.44
N CYS A 10 -7.69 12.16 -16.05
CA CYS A 10 -6.55 13.07 -16.13
C CYS A 10 -6.11 13.54 -14.75
N VAL A 11 -7.03 13.92 -13.87
CA VAL A 11 -6.72 14.36 -12.50
C VAL A 11 -6.07 13.22 -11.70
N ILE A 12 -6.58 11.99 -11.81
CA ILE A 12 -6.01 10.84 -11.11
C ILE A 12 -4.62 10.51 -11.64
N ASN A 13 -4.41 10.56 -12.96
CA ASN A 13 -3.09 10.34 -13.54
C ASN A 13 -2.08 11.39 -13.05
N ASP A 14 -2.46 12.68 -13.06
CA ASP A 14 -1.61 13.76 -12.55
C ASP A 14 -1.25 13.54 -11.07
N CYS A 15 -2.25 13.17 -10.27
CA CYS A 15 -2.04 12.80 -8.85
C CYS A 15 -1.03 11.64 -8.71
N HIS A 16 -1.19 10.58 -9.51
CA HIS A 16 -0.27 9.43 -9.49
C HIS A 16 1.17 9.83 -9.84
N HIS A 17 1.36 10.66 -10.88
CA HIS A 17 2.68 11.14 -11.28
C HIS A 17 3.34 12.00 -10.20
N LYS A 18 2.59 12.96 -9.63
CA LYS A 18 3.06 13.82 -8.54
C LYS A 18 3.44 13.02 -7.29
N LEU A 19 2.56 12.10 -6.89
CA LEU A 19 2.78 11.24 -5.74
C LEU A 19 3.99 10.31 -5.93
N ALA A 20 4.11 9.66 -7.09
CA ALA A 20 5.25 8.79 -7.39
C ALA A 20 6.58 9.57 -7.37
N LYS A 21 6.61 10.77 -7.98
CA LYS A 21 7.78 11.65 -7.94
C LYS A 21 8.15 12.04 -6.52
N TRP A 22 7.18 12.52 -5.74
CA TRP A 22 7.39 12.94 -4.35
C TRP A 22 7.92 11.79 -3.49
N LEU A 23 7.34 10.59 -3.59
CA LEU A 23 7.80 9.41 -2.85
C LEU A 23 9.26 9.07 -3.18
N CYS A 24 9.63 9.04 -4.47
CA CYS A 24 10.99 8.71 -4.88
C CYS A 24 12.02 9.78 -4.49
N GLN A 25 11.59 11.05 -4.37
CA GLN A 25 12.46 12.13 -3.90
C GLN A 25 12.64 12.14 -2.38
N SER A 26 11.59 11.75 -1.64
CA SER A 26 11.56 11.88 -0.18
C SER A 26 12.07 10.65 0.56
N TYR A 27 12.01 9.46 -0.07
CA TYR A 27 12.29 8.20 0.62
C TYR A 27 13.28 7.33 -0.15
N ARG A 28 14.19 6.68 0.58
CA ARG A 28 15.13 5.67 0.03
C ARG A 28 14.47 4.30 -0.14
N ILE A 29 13.55 3.95 0.75
CA ILE A 29 12.83 2.68 0.73
C ILE A 29 11.34 2.98 0.79
N ILE A 30 10.58 2.46 -0.19
CA ILE A 30 9.14 2.57 -0.27
C ILE A 30 8.56 1.16 -0.17
N LEU A 31 7.85 0.88 0.91
CA LEU A 31 7.12 -0.37 1.07
C LEU A 31 5.75 -0.22 0.44
N LEU A 32 5.50 -0.90 -0.67
CA LEU A 32 4.25 -0.85 -1.39
C LEU A 32 3.50 -2.17 -1.20
N PRO A 33 2.37 -2.18 -0.48
CA PRO A 33 1.58 -3.38 -0.30
C PRO A 33 0.95 -3.87 -1.62
N GLU A 34 0.89 -5.19 -1.78
CA GLU A 34 0.21 -5.83 -2.91
C GLU A 34 -1.31 -5.73 -2.75
N PHE A 35 -1.90 -4.67 -3.30
CA PHE A 35 -3.34 -4.41 -3.19
C PHE A 35 -4.15 -5.23 -4.20
N LYS A 36 -4.72 -6.34 -3.77
CA LYS A 36 -5.52 -7.27 -4.60
C LYS A 36 -6.96 -6.77 -4.77
N THR A 37 -7.15 -5.72 -5.57
CA THR A 37 -8.47 -5.10 -5.82
C THR A 37 -9.48 -6.03 -6.48
N GLN A 38 -9.04 -6.95 -7.35
CA GLN A 38 -9.95 -7.85 -8.09
C GLN A 38 -10.86 -8.66 -7.18
N GLY A 39 -10.31 -9.25 -6.10
CA GLY A 39 -11.09 -10.02 -5.14
C GLY A 39 -12.11 -9.17 -4.37
N MET A 40 -11.77 -7.89 -4.11
CA MET A 40 -12.62 -6.97 -3.36
C MET A 40 -13.80 -6.42 -4.17
N VAL A 41 -13.65 -6.25 -5.49
CA VAL A 41 -14.66 -5.61 -6.35
C VAL A 41 -15.52 -6.61 -7.11
N ARG A 42 -15.20 -7.90 -7.14
CA ARG A 42 -15.91 -8.95 -7.90
C ARG A 42 -17.36 -9.07 -7.44
N ARG A 43 -18.30 -8.91 -8.38
CA ARG A 43 -19.73 -9.08 -8.12
C ARG A 43 -19.99 -10.49 -7.54
N GLY A 44 -20.92 -10.61 -6.60
CA GLY A 44 -21.29 -11.87 -5.94
C GLY A 44 -20.42 -12.27 -4.74
N LYS A 45 -19.16 -11.86 -4.65
CA LYS A 45 -18.28 -12.17 -3.51
C LYS A 45 -17.84 -10.94 -2.69
N ARG A 46 -18.15 -9.73 -3.17
CA ARG A 46 -17.73 -8.48 -2.51
C ARG A 46 -18.52 -8.23 -1.24
N ARG A 47 -17.81 -7.81 -0.19
CA ARG A 47 -18.39 -7.32 1.08
C ARG A 47 -18.52 -5.80 1.12
N ILE A 48 -18.04 -5.09 0.08
CA ILE A 48 -18.06 -3.63 -0.01
C ILE A 48 -19.22 -3.15 -0.88
N ARG A 49 -19.73 -1.93 -0.57
CA ARG A 49 -20.81 -1.30 -1.33
C ARG A 49 -20.38 -0.98 -2.76
N SER A 50 -21.35 -0.93 -3.69
CA SER A 50 -21.10 -0.65 -5.12
C SER A 50 -20.39 0.69 -5.34
N LYS A 51 -20.69 1.72 -4.54
CA LYS A 51 -20.04 3.03 -4.60
C LYS A 51 -18.55 2.91 -4.26
N THR A 52 -18.22 2.22 -3.18
CA THR A 52 -16.82 1.97 -2.76
C THR A 52 -16.06 1.18 -3.80
N ALA A 53 -16.65 0.11 -4.34
CA ALA A 53 -16.03 -0.68 -5.41
C ALA A 53 -15.72 0.18 -6.66
N ARG A 54 -16.66 1.05 -7.08
CA ARG A 54 -16.43 1.99 -8.19
C ARG A 54 -15.30 2.98 -7.89
N MET A 55 -15.25 3.53 -6.67
CA MET A 55 -14.15 4.41 -6.26
C MET A 55 -12.80 3.71 -6.33
N MET A 56 -12.68 2.48 -5.80
CA MET A 56 -11.44 1.70 -5.87
C MET A 56 -10.97 1.45 -7.31
N LEU A 57 -11.90 1.12 -8.23
CA LEU A 57 -11.59 0.97 -9.65
C LEU A 57 -11.18 2.29 -10.30
N THR A 58 -11.81 3.40 -9.91
CA THR A 58 -11.50 4.74 -10.43
C THR A 58 -10.09 5.18 -10.04
N TRP A 59 -9.66 4.94 -8.81
CA TRP A 59 -8.32 5.23 -8.33
C TRP A 59 -7.21 4.41 -9.02
N SER A 60 -7.56 3.30 -9.68
CA SER A 60 -6.62 2.52 -10.49
C SER A 60 -5.29 2.20 -9.79
N HIS A 61 -5.33 1.59 -8.60
CA HIS A 61 -4.14 1.27 -7.79
C HIS A 61 -3.06 0.52 -8.57
N PHE A 62 -3.47 -0.39 -9.47
CA PHE A 62 -2.55 -1.08 -10.36
C PHE A 62 -1.74 -0.09 -11.23
N ARG A 63 -2.40 0.93 -11.79
CA ARG A 63 -1.73 1.95 -12.60
C ARG A 63 -0.76 2.78 -11.77
N PHE A 64 -1.14 3.17 -10.55
CA PHE A 64 -0.23 3.83 -9.62
C PHE A 64 1.02 3.01 -9.36
N ARG A 65 0.86 1.70 -9.08
CA ARG A 65 1.99 0.77 -8.93
C ARG A 65 2.92 0.80 -10.14
N GLN A 66 2.37 0.72 -11.36
CA GLN A 66 3.18 0.77 -12.59
C GLN A 66 3.92 2.11 -12.72
N TYR A 67 3.27 3.23 -12.44
CA TYR A 67 3.91 4.54 -12.44
C TYR A 67 5.05 4.64 -11.43
N LEU A 68 4.84 4.15 -10.21
CA LEU A 68 5.87 4.17 -9.18
C LEU A 68 7.07 3.30 -9.55
N LEU A 69 6.83 2.09 -10.05
CA LEU A 69 7.89 1.17 -10.51
C LEU A 69 8.67 1.73 -11.72
N HIS A 70 8.00 2.46 -12.60
CA HIS A 70 8.67 3.16 -13.69
C HIS A 70 9.47 4.35 -13.16
N LYS A 71 8.87 5.17 -12.29
CA LYS A 71 9.49 6.38 -11.75
C LYS A 71 10.73 6.08 -10.90
N VAL A 72 10.75 4.99 -10.13
CA VAL A 72 11.91 4.64 -9.29
C VAL A 72 13.19 4.42 -10.11
N ARG A 73 13.08 4.08 -11.40
CA ARG A 73 14.24 3.90 -12.28
C ARG A 73 15.06 5.19 -12.51
N GLU A 74 14.41 6.35 -12.34
CA GLU A 74 15.03 7.66 -12.44
C GLU A 74 15.77 8.07 -11.15
N TYR A 75 15.62 7.31 -10.07
CA TYR A 75 16.15 7.63 -8.73
C TYR A 75 17.01 6.48 -8.19
N PRO A 76 18.32 6.46 -8.48
CA PRO A 76 19.21 5.34 -8.12
C PRO A 76 19.26 5.03 -6.63
N TRP A 77 19.00 6.03 -5.78
CA TRP A 77 18.99 5.89 -4.32
C TRP A 77 17.68 5.32 -3.76
N CYS A 78 16.61 5.27 -4.57
CA CYS A 78 15.28 4.86 -4.12
C CYS A 78 15.00 3.41 -4.52
N ARG A 79 14.34 2.65 -3.64
CA ARG A 79 13.91 1.27 -3.87
C ARG A 79 12.44 1.11 -3.52
N VAL A 80 11.70 0.39 -4.35
CA VAL A 80 10.31 -0.01 -4.09
C VAL A 80 10.28 -1.50 -3.81
N ILE A 81 9.74 -1.87 -2.66
CA ILE A 81 9.60 -3.25 -2.22
C ILE A 81 8.12 -3.58 -2.15
N ILE A 82 7.71 -4.63 -2.87
CA ILE A 82 6.32 -5.08 -2.86
C ILE A 82 6.13 -6.01 -1.67
N CYS A 83 5.26 -5.63 -0.74
CA CYS A 83 5.01 -6.36 0.49
C CYS A 83 3.63 -7.01 0.48
N THR A 84 3.47 -8.10 1.23
CA THR A 84 2.16 -8.72 1.47
C THR A 84 1.45 -8.01 2.63
N GLU A 85 0.10 -7.86 2.51
CA GLU A 85 -0.72 -7.18 3.54
C GLU A 85 -1.38 -8.14 4.53
N GLU A 86 -1.12 -9.43 4.45
CA GLU A 86 -1.84 -10.42 5.23
C GLU A 86 -1.77 -10.13 6.73
N TYR A 87 -2.97 -10.00 7.34
CA TYR A 87 -3.17 -9.73 8.77
C TYR A 87 -2.61 -8.41 9.31
N THR A 88 -1.93 -7.57 8.53
CA THR A 88 -1.29 -6.34 9.04
C THR A 88 -2.30 -5.35 9.63
N SER A 89 -3.48 -5.20 9.04
CA SER A 89 -4.55 -4.33 9.55
C SER A 89 -5.29 -4.90 10.78
N LYS A 90 -5.14 -6.19 11.07
CA LYS A 90 -5.79 -6.87 12.20
C LYS A 90 -4.87 -7.10 13.39
N THR A 91 -3.57 -6.99 13.19
CA THR A 91 -2.57 -7.18 14.23
C THR A 91 -2.36 -5.89 15.01
N CYS A 92 -2.30 -5.97 16.32
CA CYS A 92 -1.94 -4.84 17.18
C CYS A 92 -0.44 -4.53 17.02
N GLY A 93 -0.10 -3.32 16.61
CA GLY A 93 1.30 -2.90 16.48
C GLY A 93 2.02 -2.71 17.83
N CYS A 94 1.31 -2.76 18.95
CA CYS A 94 1.89 -2.64 20.30
C CYS A 94 2.22 -4.02 20.91
N CYS A 95 1.25 -4.95 20.90
CA CYS A 95 1.40 -6.25 21.59
C CYS A 95 1.37 -7.48 20.68
N GLY A 96 1.20 -7.30 19.34
CA GLY A 96 1.13 -8.40 18.39
C GLY A 96 -0.19 -9.18 18.38
N HIS A 97 -1.17 -8.87 19.25
CA HIS A 97 -2.45 -9.56 19.29
C HIS A 97 -3.23 -9.41 17.99
N ILE A 98 -3.79 -10.52 17.46
CA ILE A 98 -4.58 -10.51 16.22
C ILE A 98 -6.07 -10.36 16.56
N HIS A 99 -6.64 -9.21 16.23
CA HIS A 99 -8.05 -8.92 16.42
C HIS A 99 -8.89 -9.54 15.30
N ARG A 100 -9.35 -10.78 15.48
CA ARG A 100 -10.09 -11.55 14.45
C ARG A 100 -11.44 -10.93 14.07
N LYS A 101 -12.13 -10.27 15.01
CA LYS A 101 -13.45 -9.65 14.83
C LYS A 101 -13.36 -8.14 14.50
N LEU A 102 -12.26 -7.66 13.96
CA LEU A 102 -12.10 -6.25 13.60
C LEU A 102 -13.14 -5.83 12.56
N GLY A 103 -13.99 -4.87 12.91
CA GLY A 103 -15.03 -4.29 12.05
C GLY A 103 -14.49 -3.27 11.05
N GLY A 104 -15.38 -2.40 10.54
CA GLY A 104 -15.06 -1.33 9.57
C GLY A 104 -14.61 -0.01 10.21
N SER A 105 -14.38 0.06 11.52
CA SER A 105 -13.95 1.28 12.22
C SER A 105 -12.60 1.78 11.71
N LYS A 106 -12.42 3.11 11.67
CA LYS A 106 -11.12 3.74 11.42
C LYS A 106 -10.19 3.64 12.62
N VAL A 107 -10.76 3.47 13.82
CA VAL A 107 -9.99 3.32 15.06
C VAL A 107 -9.83 1.84 15.35
N PHE A 108 -8.58 1.42 15.51
CA PHE A 108 -8.22 0.10 15.98
C PHE A 108 -8.13 0.12 17.50
N ARG A 109 -8.94 -0.72 18.17
CA ARG A 109 -8.90 -0.93 19.62
C ARG A 109 -8.46 -2.34 19.91
N CYS A 110 -7.34 -2.49 20.61
CA CYS A 110 -6.81 -3.80 20.95
C CYS A 110 -7.57 -4.42 22.13
N PRO A 111 -8.16 -5.62 21.99
CA PRO A 111 -8.83 -6.26 23.11
C PRO A 111 -7.87 -6.83 24.17
N SER A 112 -6.57 -6.93 23.87
CA SER A 112 -5.56 -7.48 24.77
C SER A 112 -4.84 -6.41 25.59
N CYS A 113 -4.29 -5.38 24.94
CA CYS A 113 -3.51 -4.33 25.61
C CYS A 113 -4.22 -2.98 25.66
N THR A 114 -5.49 -2.91 25.29
CA THR A 114 -6.33 -1.68 25.28
C THR A 114 -5.81 -0.53 24.42
N ALA A 115 -4.71 -0.68 23.69
CA ALA A 115 -4.16 0.35 22.82
C ALA A 115 -5.19 0.80 21.78
N GLU A 116 -5.34 2.12 21.64
CA GLU A 116 -6.19 2.76 20.65
C GLU A 116 -5.33 3.47 19.62
N LEU A 117 -5.46 3.10 18.35
CA LEU A 117 -4.63 3.56 17.24
C LEU A 117 -5.49 3.87 16.02
N ASP A 118 -5.06 4.80 15.17
CA ASP A 118 -5.60 4.89 13.82
C ASP A 118 -5.29 3.58 13.07
N ARG A 119 -6.30 3.03 12.40
CA ARG A 119 -6.21 1.71 11.77
C ARG A 119 -5.23 1.67 10.60
N ASP A 120 -5.15 2.77 9.83
CA ASP A 120 -4.29 2.85 8.65
C ASP A 120 -2.84 3.02 9.10
N ILE A 121 -2.60 3.82 10.15
CA ILE A 121 -1.27 3.96 10.77
C ILE A 121 -0.82 2.63 11.39
N ASN A 122 -1.69 1.94 12.11
CA ASN A 122 -1.39 0.62 12.66
C ASN A 122 -1.05 -0.39 11.55
N GLY A 123 -1.81 -0.39 10.45
CA GLY A 123 -1.54 -1.24 9.30
C GLY A 123 -0.19 -0.94 8.64
N ALA A 124 0.12 0.34 8.41
CA ALA A 124 1.41 0.77 7.83
C ALA A 124 2.59 0.38 8.73
N ARG A 125 2.47 0.58 10.06
CA ARG A 125 3.47 0.13 11.03
C ARG A 125 3.71 -1.37 10.97
N ASN A 126 2.64 -2.16 10.89
CA ASN A 126 2.75 -3.63 10.83
C ASN A 126 3.36 -4.12 9.51
N ILE A 127 3.13 -3.42 8.39
CA ILE A 127 3.83 -3.69 7.13
C ILE A 127 5.33 -3.48 7.29
N LEU A 128 5.74 -2.38 7.92
CA LEU A 128 7.16 -2.11 8.20
C LEU A 128 7.76 -3.18 9.12
N LEU A 129 7.10 -3.51 10.25
CA LEU A 129 7.57 -4.53 11.18
C LEU A 129 7.72 -5.89 10.48
N ARG A 130 6.74 -6.27 9.66
CA ARG A 130 6.81 -7.50 8.86
C ARG A 130 7.98 -7.48 7.88
N TYR A 131 8.20 -6.38 7.18
CA TYR A 131 9.35 -6.23 6.29
C TYR A 131 10.66 -6.44 7.04
N LEU A 132 10.84 -5.80 8.19
CA LEU A 132 12.05 -5.94 9.01
C LEU A 132 12.28 -7.36 9.55
N THR A 133 11.21 -8.13 9.75
CA THR A 133 11.29 -9.51 10.28
C THR A 133 11.41 -10.58 9.19
N VAL A 134 11.01 -10.31 7.93
CA VAL A 134 10.89 -11.30 6.85
C VAL A 134 11.82 -10.97 5.66
N THR A 135 12.74 -10.07 5.80
CA THR A 135 13.50 -9.33 4.77
C THR A 135 14.18 -10.14 3.65
N SER A 136 14.19 -11.46 3.67
CA SER A 136 14.96 -12.28 2.71
C SER A 136 14.19 -12.77 1.48
N LYS A 137 12.89 -12.46 1.33
CA LYS A 137 12.02 -13.04 0.27
C LYS A 137 11.17 -12.07 -0.54
N GLU A 138 11.25 -10.77 -0.29
CA GLU A 138 10.39 -9.80 -0.97
C GLU A 138 11.04 -9.29 -2.27
N PRO A 139 10.29 -9.15 -3.39
CA PRO A 139 10.85 -8.62 -4.63
C PRO A 139 11.22 -7.15 -4.48
N VAL A 140 12.48 -6.83 -4.75
CA VAL A 140 13.04 -5.47 -4.66
C VAL A 140 13.15 -4.87 -6.07
N TYR A 141 12.54 -3.71 -6.28
CA TYR A 141 12.71 -2.92 -7.50
C TYR A 141 13.63 -1.74 -7.20
N ALA A 142 14.81 -1.75 -7.79
CA ALA A 142 15.81 -0.69 -7.64
C ALA A 142 15.78 0.27 -8.83
N GLY A 143 16.23 1.50 -8.62
CA GLY A 143 16.64 2.40 -9.70
C GLY A 143 17.85 1.84 -10.45
N ALA A 144 18.17 2.38 -11.63
CA ALA A 144 19.16 1.88 -12.58
C ALA A 144 20.63 1.87 -12.09
N GLY A 145 20.89 2.03 -10.79
CA GLY A 145 22.20 1.90 -10.17
C GLY A 145 22.28 0.63 -9.33
N THR A 146 23.04 -0.34 -9.78
CA THR A 146 23.41 -1.53 -9.00
C THR A 146 24.34 -1.14 -7.86
N TYR A 147 23.79 -0.91 -6.66
CA TYR A 147 24.59 -1.00 -5.45
C TYR A 147 24.33 -2.36 -4.80
N PRO A 148 25.33 -3.24 -4.72
CA PRO A 148 25.19 -4.46 -3.95
C PRO A 148 24.98 -4.11 -2.50
N LEU A 149 23.98 -4.75 -1.87
CA LEU A 149 23.87 -4.78 -0.41
C LEU A 149 25.08 -5.57 0.09
N GLY A 150 26.12 -4.90 0.55
CA GLY A 150 27.18 -5.53 1.32
C GLY A 150 26.59 -6.10 2.61
N PRO A 151 27.07 -7.29 3.05
CA PRO A 151 26.74 -7.82 4.36
C PRO A 151 27.35 -6.90 5.42
N SER A 152 26.56 -6.51 6.41
CA SER A 152 27.02 -5.97 7.67
C SER A 152 27.20 -7.09 8.65
#